data_c73e5249543e17651db088493041403a
#
_entry.id   c73e5249543e17651db088493041403a
#
_cell.length_a   1.000
_cell.length_b   1.000
_cell.length_c   1.000
_cell.angle_alpha   90.00
_cell.angle_beta   90.00
_cell.angle_gamma   90.00
#
_symmetry.space_group_name_H-M   'P 1'
#
loop_
_entity.id
_entity.type
_entity.pdbx_description
1 polymer ?
#
loop_
_entity_poly.entity_id
_entity_poly.type
_entity_poly.pdbx_seq_one_letter_code
_entity_poly.pdbx_strand_id
1 'polypeptide(L)'
;MRITSAQSYREPRDAIAHDWAAFLAAALPEVAWLFLPNLGKGRIREYCQSWGINRLILTGGDDLDATPLRDETEWDLLDWAKQEDLPVLGVCRGMQIMAHYAGCALIPVAGHAGTRHPVTGTIIKEVNSFHTYAPEVCPEGFEALAYTQAGEIEAIRSRHMPWEAWMWHPEREPAPFDTTDKLRIRSLFL
;
A
#
# COMPACT_ATOMS: atom_id res chain seq x y z
N MET A 1 -3.91 -7.07 -5.70
CA MET A 1 -4.75 -7.86 -4.74
C MET A 1 -3.96 -9.01 -4.16
N ARG A 2 -4.32 -9.48 -2.96
CA ARG A 2 -3.71 -10.67 -2.33
C ARG A 2 -4.06 -11.94 -3.12
N ILE A 3 -3.11 -12.85 -3.31
CA ILE A 3 -3.40 -14.16 -3.89
C ILE A 3 -3.76 -15.15 -2.77
N THR A 4 -4.89 -15.83 -2.92
CA THR A 4 -5.38 -16.85 -1.99
C THR A 4 -5.65 -18.15 -2.74
N SER A 5 -5.88 -19.26 -2.03
CA SER A 5 -6.32 -20.51 -2.62
C SER A 5 -7.68 -20.94 -2.06
N ALA A 6 -8.53 -21.51 -2.89
CA ALA A 6 -9.77 -22.11 -2.43
C ALA A 6 -9.47 -23.30 -1.49
N GLN A 7 -10.26 -23.46 -0.42
CA GLN A 7 -10.02 -24.52 0.56
C GLN A 7 -10.32 -25.95 0.02
N SER A 8 -11.27 -26.05 -0.91
CA SER A 8 -11.74 -27.34 -1.43
C SER A 8 -10.95 -27.87 -2.64
N TYR A 9 -10.19 -27.00 -3.31
CA TYR A 9 -9.36 -27.35 -4.47
C TYR A 9 -8.27 -26.26 -4.67
N ARG A 10 -7.17 -26.66 -5.30
CA ARG A 10 -6.02 -25.76 -5.52
C ARG A 10 -6.29 -24.82 -6.70
N GLU A 11 -7.00 -23.74 -6.43
CA GLU A 11 -7.25 -22.68 -7.39
C GLU A 11 -6.72 -21.36 -6.82
N PRO A 12 -5.68 -20.76 -7.40
CA PRO A 12 -5.24 -19.43 -7.01
C PRO A 12 -6.31 -18.40 -7.37
N ARG A 13 -6.58 -17.48 -6.45
CA ARG A 13 -7.59 -16.41 -6.60
C ARG A 13 -7.02 -15.09 -6.13
N ASP A 14 -7.34 -14.04 -6.85
CA ASP A 14 -7.13 -12.68 -6.36
C ASP A 14 -8.25 -12.30 -5.39
N ALA A 15 -7.88 -11.81 -4.21
CA ALA A 15 -8.81 -11.43 -3.15
C ALA A 15 -8.50 -10.04 -2.61
N ILE A 16 -9.53 -9.33 -2.19
CA ILE A 16 -9.46 -8.04 -1.49
C ILE A 16 -10.36 -8.10 -0.25
N ALA A 17 -9.94 -7.45 0.84
CA ALA A 17 -10.77 -7.30 2.02
C ALA A 17 -11.96 -6.39 1.74
N HIS A 18 -13.14 -6.74 2.25
CA HIS A 18 -14.37 -5.95 2.08
C HIS A 18 -14.25 -4.54 2.66
N ASP A 19 -13.40 -4.35 3.68
CA ASP A 19 -13.16 -3.07 4.35
C ASP A 19 -12.73 -1.97 3.37
N TRP A 20 -12.01 -2.35 2.30
CA TRP A 20 -11.61 -1.41 1.25
C TRP A 20 -12.79 -0.70 0.59
N ALA A 21 -13.89 -1.41 0.34
CA ALA A 21 -15.08 -0.83 -0.29
C ALA A 21 -15.68 0.28 0.58
N ALA A 22 -15.80 0.04 1.88
CA ALA A 22 -16.34 1.01 2.84
C ALA A 22 -15.41 2.23 3.00
N PHE A 23 -14.10 1.98 3.11
CA PHE A 23 -13.11 3.05 3.23
C PHE A 23 -13.07 3.94 1.98
N LEU A 24 -13.00 3.36 0.78
CA LEU A 24 -12.96 4.12 -0.48
C LEU A 24 -14.24 4.92 -0.71
N ALA A 25 -15.40 4.36 -0.40
CA ALA A 25 -16.68 5.09 -0.47
C ALA A 25 -16.72 6.31 0.47
N ALA A 26 -16.06 6.22 1.63
CA ALA A 26 -16.00 7.32 2.59
C ALA A 26 -14.88 8.35 2.29
N ALA A 27 -13.75 7.88 1.73
CA ALA A 27 -12.59 8.73 1.47
C ALA A 27 -12.65 9.40 0.09
N LEU A 28 -13.15 8.71 -0.93
CA LEU A 28 -13.14 9.11 -2.33
C LEU A 28 -14.50 8.86 -3.02
N PRO A 29 -15.61 9.43 -2.49
CA PRO A 29 -16.96 9.13 -2.99
C PRO A 29 -17.17 9.53 -4.46
N GLU A 30 -16.37 10.44 -4.99
CA GLU A 30 -16.42 10.92 -6.37
C GLU A 30 -15.54 10.11 -7.35
N VAL A 31 -14.76 9.14 -6.86
CA VAL A 31 -13.82 8.37 -7.67
C VAL A 31 -14.36 6.97 -7.94
N ALA A 32 -14.42 6.59 -9.20
CA ALA A 32 -14.65 5.19 -9.57
C ALA A 32 -13.38 4.38 -9.30
N TRP A 33 -13.52 3.22 -8.71
CA TRP A 33 -12.40 2.31 -8.41
C TRP A 33 -12.73 0.88 -8.86
N LEU A 34 -11.70 0.13 -9.17
CA LEU A 34 -11.82 -1.29 -9.51
C LEU A 34 -10.61 -2.07 -8.99
N PHE A 35 -10.80 -3.36 -8.78
CA PHE A 35 -9.73 -4.25 -8.35
C PHE A 35 -8.95 -4.75 -9.55
N LEU A 36 -7.62 -4.64 -9.49
CA LEU A 36 -6.74 -5.09 -10.55
C LEU A 36 -6.31 -6.54 -10.30
N PRO A 37 -6.41 -7.42 -11.31
CA PRO A 37 -5.92 -8.79 -11.21
C PRO A 37 -4.39 -8.83 -11.23
N ASN A 38 -3.80 -9.88 -10.62
CA ASN A 38 -2.36 -10.13 -10.72
C ASN A 38 -2.05 -10.83 -12.04
N LEU A 39 -1.65 -10.07 -13.06
CA LEU A 39 -1.41 -10.57 -14.42
C LEU A 39 0.06 -10.75 -14.77
N GLY A 40 0.97 -10.33 -13.89
CA GLY A 40 2.41 -10.32 -14.15
C GLY A 40 2.84 -9.19 -15.09
N LYS A 41 4.14 -9.17 -15.37
CA LYS A 41 4.81 -8.12 -16.14
C LYS A 41 4.25 -7.97 -17.56
N GLY A 42 4.09 -6.73 -18.00
CA GLY A 42 3.57 -6.33 -19.33
C GLY A 42 2.05 -6.40 -19.42
N ARG A 43 1.45 -7.50 -19.04
CA ARG A 43 0.00 -7.72 -19.16
C ARG A 43 -0.83 -6.80 -18.26
N ILE A 44 -0.36 -6.50 -17.06
CA ILE A 44 -1.09 -5.63 -16.13
C ILE A 44 -1.14 -4.19 -16.65
N ARG A 45 -0.06 -3.71 -17.27
CA ARG A 45 -0.02 -2.36 -17.85
C ARG A 45 -1.03 -2.19 -18.96
N GLU A 46 -1.09 -3.11 -19.93
CA GLU A 46 -2.07 -3.10 -21.00
C GLU A 46 -3.51 -3.13 -20.47
N TYR A 47 -3.74 -3.95 -19.45
CA TYR A 47 -5.04 -4.02 -18.78
C TYR A 47 -5.41 -2.67 -18.15
N CYS A 48 -4.52 -2.05 -17.39
CA CYS A 48 -4.76 -0.75 -16.75
C CYS A 48 -5.04 0.35 -17.80
N GLN A 49 -4.29 0.38 -18.88
CA GLN A 49 -4.49 1.35 -19.96
C GLN A 49 -5.86 1.17 -20.64
N SER A 50 -6.29 -0.07 -20.86
CA SER A 50 -7.60 -0.36 -21.48
C SER A 50 -8.79 0.08 -20.61
N TRP A 51 -8.60 0.18 -19.29
CA TRP A 51 -9.61 0.65 -18.33
C TRP A 51 -9.45 2.12 -17.94
N GLY A 52 -8.47 2.83 -18.48
CA GLY A 52 -8.21 4.23 -18.15
C GLY A 52 -7.78 4.46 -16.71
N ILE A 53 -7.07 3.48 -16.11
CA ILE A 53 -6.54 3.62 -14.75
C ILE A 53 -5.52 4.76 -14.74
N ASN A 54 -5.64 5.67 -13.78
CA ASN A 54 -4.79 6.86 -13.67
C ASN A 54 -4.25 7.11 -12.25
N ARG A 55 -4.49 6.18 -11.31
CA ARG A 55 -3.96 6.20 -9.94
C ARG A 55 -4.01 4.81 -9.36
N LEU A 56 -3.15 4.51 -8.40
CA LEU A 56 -2.99 3.15 -7.88
C LEU A 56 -3.02 3.10 -6.36
N ILE A 57 -3.59 2.02 -5.81
CA ILE A 57 -3.43 1.63 -4.41
C ILE A 57 -2.82 0.24 -4.37
N LEU A 58 -1.62 0.12 -3.80
CA LEU A 58 -0.97 -1.15 -3.49
C LEU A 58 -1.38 -1.56 -2.08
N THR A 59 -2.18 -2.62 -1.97
CA THR A 59 -2.81 -3.02 -0.70
C THR A 59 -1.91 -3.93 0.14
N GLY A 60 -2.26 -4.10 1.41
CA GLY A 60 -1.65 -5.10 2.29
C GLY A 60 -1.79 -6.54 1.78
N GLY A 61 -1.11 -7.48 2.41
CA GLY A 61 -1.13 -8.90 2.04
C GLY A 61 0.01 -9.68 2.65
N ASP A 62 0.35 -10.80 2.01
CA ASP A 62 1.46 -11.67 2.41
C ASP A 62 2.82 -10.97 2.15
N ASP A 63 3.87 -11.43 2.81
CA ASP A 63 5.22 -10.88 2.66
C ASP A 63 5.71 -10.90 1.20
N LEU A 64 6.69 -10.07 0.87
CA LEU A 64 7.35 -10.10 -0.44
C LEU A 64 7.95 -11.49 -0.67
N ASP A 65 8.06 -11.90 -1.91
CA ASP A 65 8.49 -13.23 -2.37
C ASP A 65 7.55 -14.41 -2.05
N ALA A 66 6.53 -14.21 -1.21
CA ALA A 66 5.53 -15.25 -0.95
C ALA A 66 4.63 -15.54 -2.16
N THR A 67 4.41 -14.55 -3.01
CA THR A 67 3.56 -14.65 -4.21
C THR A 67 4.20 -13.95 -5.40
N PRO A 68 5.14 -14.60 -6.12
CA PRO A 68 5.94 -13.99 -7.20
C PRO A 68 5.11 -13.30 -8.28
N LEU A 69 3.96 -13.88 -8.66
CA LEU A 69 3.08 -13.24 -9.66
C LEU A 69 2.56 -11.87 -9.20
N ARG A 70 2.27 -11.72 -7.91
CA ARG A 70 1.86 -10.44 -7.34
C ARG A 70 3.03 -9.46 -7.33
N ASP A 71 4.20 -9.92 -6.93
CA ASP A 71 5.40 -9.09 -6.90
C ASP A 71 5.72 -8.55 -8.28
N GLU A 72 5.76 -9.41 -9.31
CA GLU A 72 5.94 -9.00 -10.71
C GLU A 72 4.89 -7.99 -11.17
N THR A 73 3.62 -8.21 -10.80
CA THR A 73 2.52 -7.30 -11.15
C THR A 73 2.74 -5.92 -10.54
N GLU A 74 3.04 -5.87 -9.24
CA GLU A 74 3.21 -4.59 -8.52
C GLU A 74 4.50 -3.87 -8.93
N TRP A 75 5.59 -4.59 -9.25
CA TRP A 75 6.80 -4.00 -9.84
C TRP A 75 6.50 -3.31 -11.19
N ASP A 76 5.77 -3.98 -12.08
CA ASP A 76 5.43 -3.41 -13.39
C ASP A 76 4.47 -2.22 -13.25
N LEU A 77 3.56 -2.25 -12.27
CA LEU A 77 2.71 -1.11 -11.94
C LEU A 77 3.51 0.08 -11.43
N LEU A 78 4.53 -0.13 -10.57
CA LEU A 78 5.41 0.95 -10.09
C LEU A 78 6.27 1.53 -11.22
N ASP A 79 6.82 0.67 -12.09
CA ASP A 79 7.56 1.14 -13.28
C ASP A 79 6.67 2.00 -14.19
N TRP A 80 5.43 1.56 -14.42
CA TRP A 80 4.46 2.30 -15.21
C TRP A 80 4.04 3.61 -14.52
N ALA A 81 3.73 3.57 -13.24
CA ALA A 81 3.36 4.76 -12.48
C ALA A 81 4.48 5.80 -12.46
N LYS A 82 5.75 5.36 -12.40
CA LYS A 82 6.91 6.25 -12.51
C LYS A 82 7.05 6.88 -13.89
N GLN A 83 6.78 6.13 -14.96
CA GLN A 83 6.86 6.63 -16.34
C GLN A 83 5.76 7.65 -16.67
N GLU A 84 4.56 7.46 -16.14
CA GLU A 84 3.37 8.26 -16.43
C GLU A 84 3.06 9.30 -15.31
N ASP A 85 3.93 9.41 -14.30
CA ASP A 85 3.74 10.28 -13.12
C ASP A 85 2.39 10.04 -12.41
N LEU A 86 1.98 8.77 -12.29
CA LEU A 86 0.70 8.41 -11.68
C LEU A 86 0.79 8.46 -10.15
N PRO A 87 -0.24 8.95 -9.46
CA PRO A 87 -0.33 8.88 -8.01
C PRO A 87 -0.42 7.43 -7.51
N VAL A 88 0.36 7.10 -6.48
CA VAL A 88 0.39 5.78 -5.85
C VAL A 88 0.30 5.90 -4.33
N LEU A 89 -0.64 5.17 -3.74
CA LEU A 89 -0.70 4.91 -2.30
C LEU A 89 -0.28 3.47 -2.02
N GLY A 90 0.75 3.28 -1.17
CA GLY A 90 1.11 1.97 -0.63
C GLY A 90 0.56 1.78 0.78
N VAL A 91 -0.06 0.63 1.09
CA VAL A 91 -0.58 0.29 2.41
C VAL A 91 0.03 -1.02 2.90
N CYS A 92 0.68 -0.99 4.05
CA CYS A 92 1.35 -2.13 4.68
C CYS A 92 2.35 -2.79 3.70
N ARG A 93 2.06 -3.98 3.17
CA ARG A 93 2.89 -4.59 2.12
C ARG A 93 3.10 -3.65 0.91
N GLY A 94 2.11 -2.80 0.58
CA GLY A 94 2.27 -1.79 -0.47
C GLY A 94 3.37 -0.78 -0.16
N MET A 95 3.57 -0.40 1.11
CA MET A 95 4.72 0.41 1.51
C MET A 95 6.03 -0.40 1.42
N GLN A 96 6.01 -1.67 1.82
CA GLN A 96 7.18 -2.54 1.77
C GLN A 96 7.70 -2.70 0.33
N ILE A 97 6.81 -2.96 -0.64
CA ILE A 97 7.24 -3.10 -2.03
C ILE A 97 7.71 -1.77 -2.63
N MET A 98 7.12 -0.63 -2.25
CA MET A 98 7.59 0.69 -2.68
C MET A 98 8.98 1.00 -2.11
N ALA A 99 9.24 0.69 -0.85
CA ALA A 99 10.56 0.83 -0.24
C ALA A 99 11.59 -0.09 -0.90
N HIS A 100 11.22 -1.34 -1.14
CA HIS A 100 12.08 -2.31 -1.82
C HIS A 100 12.36 -1.91 -3.27
N TYR A 101 11.37 -1.40 -4.00
CA TYR A 101 11.52 -0.82 -5.33
C TYR A 101 12.52 0.35 -5.36
N ALA A 102 12.59 1.14 -4.30
CA ALA A 102 13.57 2.20 -4.13
C ALA A 102 14.94 1.70 -3.60
N GLY A 103 15.17 0.39 -3.59
CA GLY A 103 16.45 -0.21 -3.18
C GLY A 103 16.66 -0.35 -1.68
N CYS A 104 15.62 -0.14 -0.87
CA CYS A 104 15.71 -0.29 0.59
C CYS A 104 15.49 -1.74 1.02
N ALA A 105 16.32 -2.25 1.91
CA ALA A 105 16.11 -3.53 2.57
C ALA A 105 14.94 -3.45 3.56
N LEU A 106 14.26 -4.58 3.76
CA LEU A 106 13.27 -4.75 4.82
C LEU A 106 13.89 -5.55 5.96
N ILE A 107 13.67 -5.08 7.18
CA ILE A 107 14.12 -5.76 8.40
C ILE A 107 12.93 -6.28 9.19
N PRO A 108 13.08 -7.40 9.91
CA PRO A 108 12.05 -7.89 10.81
C PRO A 108 11.87 -6.94 11.99
N VAL A 109 10.61 -6.70 12.37
CA VAL A 109 10.23 -5.90 13.53
C VAL A 109 9.31 -6.71 14.44
N ALA A 110 9.40 -6.49 15.75
CA ALA A 110 8.63 -7.20 16.75
C ALA A 110 7.54 -6.29 17.35
N GLY A 111 6.41 -6.89 17.75
CA GLY A 111 5.34 -6.15 18.44
C GLY A 111 4.37 -5.38 17.52
N HIS A 112 4.49 -5.56 16.21
CA HIS A 112 3.66 -4.85 15.22
C HIS A 112 2.50 -5.68 14.66
N ALA A 113 2.46 -6.98 14.90
CA ALA A 113 1.43 -7.86 14.36
C ALA A 113 0.19 -7.93 15.28
N GLY A 114 -0.94 -7.39 14.82
CA GLY A 114 -2.21 -7.39 15.56
C GLY A 114 -2.24 -6.45 16.76
N THR A 115 -1.52 -5.34 16.67
CA THR A 115 -1.37 -4.36 17.76
C THR A 115 -1.84 -2.95 17.33
N ARG A 116 -1.75 -2.02 18.27
CA ARG A 116 -1.87 -0.58 18.01
C ARG A 116 -0.73 0.13 18.72
N HIS A 117 -0.23 1.20 18.11
CA HIS A 117 0.82 2.03 18.70
C HIS A 117 0.74 3.49 18.21
N PRO A 118 1.27 4.43 18.98
CA PRO A 118 1.39 5.81 18.54
C PRO A 118 2.49 5.94 17.48
N VAL A 119 2.26 6.81 16.51
CA VAL A 119 3.29 7.28 15.57
C VAL A 119 3.53 8.77 15.78
N THR A 120 4.77 9.19 15.53
CA THR A 120 5.26 10.56 15.68
C THR A 120 5.97 11.03 14.41
N GLY A 121 6.12 12.33 14.23
CA GLY A 121 6.72 12.94 13.04
C GLY A 121 5.79 13.98 12.43
N THR A 122 5.69 14.01 11.12
CA THR A 122 4.72 14.86 10.40
C THR A 122 3.29 14.35 10.62
N ILE A 123 3.11 13.04 10.74
CA ILE A 123 1.84 12.40 11.10
C ILE A 123 1.95 11.97 12.56
N ILE A 124 1.01 12.42 13.40
CA ILE A 124 0.94 12.12 14.83
C ILE A 124 -0.44 11.57 15.14
N LYS A 125 -0.52 10.27 15.41
CA LYS A 125 -1.76 9.59 15.79
C LYS A 125 -1.50 8.18 16.32
N GLU A 126 -2.51 7.51 16.84
CA GLU A 126 -2.47 6.07 17.08
C GLU A 126 -2.90 5.32 15.82
N VAL A 127 -2.18 4.28 15.45
CA VAL A 127 -2.43 3.47 14.26
C VAL A 127 -2.60 1.99 14.61
N ASN A 128 -3.36 1.26 13.79
CA ASN A 128 -3.35 -0.20 13.84
C ASN A 128 -2.10 -0.74 13.13
N SER A 129 -1.63 -1.92 13.52
CA SER A 129 -0.42 -2.51 12.98
C SER A 129 -0.58 -4.02 12.77
N PHE A 130 -0.21 -4.50 11.57
CA PHE A 130 -0.36 -5.90 11.14
C PHE A 130 0.84 -6.41 10.34
N HIS A 131 2.01 -5.82 10.52
CA HIS A 131 3.23 -6.17 9.78
C HIS A 131 4.30 -6.76 10.68
N THR A 132 5.23 -7.51 10.08
CA THR A 132 6.39 -8.11 10.73
C THR A 132 7.70 -7.65 10.11
N TYR A 133 7.63 -6.80 9.08
CA TYR A 133 8.77 -6.17 8.43
C TYR A 133 8.53 -4.68 8.26
N ALA A 134 9.61 -3.90 8.36
CA ALA A 134 9.63 -2.46 8.08
C ALA A 134 10.86 -2.11 7.22
N PRO A 135 10.86 -0.96 6.52
CA PRO A 135 12.06 -0.45 5.87
C PRO A 135 13.19 -0.25 6.88
N GLU A 136 14.40 -0.72 6.57
CA GLU A 136 15.59 -0.56 7.42
C GLU A 136 15.96 0.92 7.60
N VAL A 137 15.84 1.69 6.54
CA VAL A 137 16.09 3.12 6.51
C VAL A 137 15.04 3.82 5.64
N CYS A 138 14.96 5.15 5.70
CA CYS A 138 14.12 5.88 4.74
C CYS A 138 14.71 5.71 3.32
N PRO A 139 13.94 5.20 2.36
CA PRO A 139 14.45 4.96 1.01
C PRO A 139 14.97 6.26 0.36
N GLU A 140 15.97 6.15 -0.49
CA GLU A 140 16.48 7.29 -1.26
C GLU A 140 15.36 7.91 -2.12
N GLY A 141 15.29 9.24 -2.15
CA GLY A 141 14.23 9.97 -2.86
C GLY A 141 12.91 10.07 -2.10
N PHE A 142 12.83 9.52 -0.88
CA PHE A 142 11.69 9.65 0.01
C PHE A 142 12.01 10.50 1.25
N GLU A 143 10.97 10.89 1.95
CA GLU A 143 11.02 11.42 3.31
C GLU A 143 10.11 10.58 4.20
N ALA A 144 10.53 10.33 5.43
CA ALA A 144 9.69 9.67 6.39
C ALA A 144 8.71 10.67 7.02
N LEU A 145 7.43 10.29 7.05
CA LEU A 145 6.35 11.11 7.60
C LEU A 145 5.97 10.68 9.02
N ALA A 146 6.20 9.42 9.37
CA ALA A 146 5.85 8.86 10.67
C ALA A 146 6.86 7.80 11.11
N TYR A 147 7.07 7.74 12.43
CA TYR A 147 7.93 6.78 13.11
C TYR A 147 7.23 6.23 14.34
N THR A 148 7.55 5.00 14.72
CA THR A 148 7.25 4.47 16.05
C THR A 148 8.13 5.12 17.11
N GLN A 149 7.86 4.82 18.38
CA GLN A 149 8.72 5.24 19.48
C GLN A 149 10.12 4.61 19.42
N ALA A 150 10.25 3.42 18.83
CA ALA A 150 11.53 2.73 18.64
C ALA A 150 12.29 3.19 17.40
N GLY A 151 11.66 4.01 16.55
CA GLY A 151 12.28 4.62 15.37
C GLY A 151 12.00 3.90 14.06
N GLU A 152 11.18 2.83 14.08
CA GLU A 152 10.76 2.18 12.83
C GLU A 152 9.90 3.14 11.99
N ILE A 153 10.08 3.07 10.68
CA ILE A 153 9.39 3.95 9.73
C ILE A 153 8.00 3.40 9.44
N GLU A 154 6.99 4.23 9.71
CA GLU A 154 5.57 3.89 9.56
C GLU A 154 4.89 4.59 8.39
N ALA A 155 5.48 5.66 7.86
CA ALA A 155 4.99 6.30 6.64
C ALA A 155 6.12 7.00 5.88
N ILE A 156 6.03 6.96 4.56
CA ILE A 156 6.97 7.62 3.65
C ILE A 156 6.21 8.37 2.55
N ARG A 157 6.84 9.43 2.00
CA ARG A 157 6.37 10.15 0.82
C ARG A 157 7.53 10.39 -0.12
N SER A 158 7.33 10.20 -1.42
CA SER A 158 8.33 10.55 -2.42
C SER A 158 8.50 12.07 -2.52
N ARG A 159 9.74 12.50 -2.74
CA ARG A 159 10.10 13.91 -3.00
C ARG A 159 9.90 14.33 -4.45
N HIS A 160 9.74 13.35 -5.35
CA HIS A 160 9.79 13.57 -6.79
C HIS A 160 8.55 13.06 -7.54
N MET A 161 7.81 12.13 -6.94
CA MET A 161 6.64 11.48 -7.53
C MET A 161 5.43 11.67 -6.61
N PRO A 162 4.21 11.65 -7.13
CA PRO A 162 2.99 11.70 -6.32
C PRO A 162 2.76 10.35 -5.60
N TRP A 163 3.72 9.92 -4.80
CA TRP A 163 3.69 8.63 -4.09
C TRP A 163 3.75 8.82 -2.60
N GLU A 164 2.86 8.15 -1.87
CA GLU A 164 2.85 8.09 -0.42
C GLU A 164 2.57 6.65 0.03
N ALA A 165 3.09 6.26 1.20
CA ALA A 165 2.84 4.93 1.71
C ALA A 165 2.80 4.91 3.24
N TRP A 166 1.94 4.03 3.79
CA TRP A 166 1.67 3.88 5.20
C TRP A 166 1.76 2.41 5.61
N MET A 167 2.33 2.11 6.78
CA MET A 167 2.38 0.74 7.31
C MET A 167 1.07 0.31 7.94
N TRP A 168 0.26 1.25 8.45
CA TRP A 168 -1.08 0.95 9.00
C TRP A 168 -2.11 0.73 7.90
N HIS A 169 -3.24 0.16 8.31
CA HIS A 169 -4.37 -0.15 7.47
C HIS A 169 -5.53 0.82 7.73
N PRO A 170 -5.68 1.91 6.97
CA PRO A 170 -6.77 2.87 7.18
C PRO A 170 -8.15 2.24 6.95
N GLU A 171 -8.21 1.22 6.10
CA GLU A 171 -9.44 0.49 5.79
C GLU A 171 -9.94 -0.40 6.94
N ARG A 172 -9.06 -0.76 7.89
CA ARG A 172 -9.41 -1.59 9.06
C ARG A 172 -9.81 -0.78 10.29
N GLU A 173 -9.79 0.54 10.20
CA GLU A 173 -10.29 1.39 11.28
C GLU A 173 -11.83 1.34 11.32
N PRO A 174 -12.43 1.39 12.52
CA PRO A 174 -13.88 1.47 12.62
C PRO A 174 -14.41 2.79 12.04
N ALA A 175 -15.61 2.76 11.49
CA ALA A 175 -16.28 4.01 11.09
C ALA A 175 -16.70 4.84 12.35
N PRO A 176 -16.63 6.18 12.27
CA PRO A 176 -16.16 6.98 11.15
C PRO A 176 -14.64 6.89 10.96
N PHE A 177 -14.21 6.63 9.73
CA PHE A 177 -12.78 6.53 9.40
C PHE A 177 -12.00 7.80 9.73
N ASP A 178 -10.71 7.65 10.06
CA ASP A 178 -9.84 8.75 10.45
C ASP A 178 -9.82 9.87 9.39
N THR A 179 -9.99 11.11 9.87
CA THR A 179 -10.08 12.28 8.98
C THR A 179 -8.73 12.59 8.32
N THR A 180 -7.62 12.35 9.02
CA THR A 180 -6.28 12.60 8.49
C THR A 180 -6.00 11.69 7.30
N ASP A 181 -6.30 10.39 7.42
CA ASP A 181 -6.11 9.42 6.33
C ASP A 181 -6.99 9.77 5.11
N LYS A 182 -8.25 10.15 5.35
CA LYS A 182 -9.14 10.59 4.27
C LYS A 182 -8.64 11.85 3.56
N LEU A 183 -8.17 12.83 4.30
CA LEU A 183 -7.64 14.07 3.71
C LEU A 183 -6.34 13.81 2.94
N ARG A 184 -5.47 12.94 3.44
CA ARG A 184 -4.21 12.60 2.77
C ARG A 184 -4.44 11.87 1.45
N ILE A 185 -5.29 10.85 1.43
CA ILE A 185 -5.61 10.13 0.18
C ILE A 185 -6.31 11.04 -0.83
N ARG A 186 -7.17 11.95 -0.38
CA ARG A 186 -7.79 12.95 -1.25
C ARG A 186 -6.75 13.89 -1.85
N SER A 187 -5.85 14.42 -1.03
CA SER A 187 -4.76 15.29 -1.49
C SER A 187 -3.78 14.59 -2.45
N LEU A 188 -3.62 13.28 -2.33
CA LEU A 188 -2.78 12.50 -3.22
C LEU A 188 -3.47 12.23 -4.57
N PHE A 189 -4.79 12.05 -4.58
CA PHE A 189 -5.53 11.52 -5.72
C PHE A 189 -6.42 12.54 -6.45
N LEU A 190 -6.69 13.70 -5.84
CA LEU A 190 -7.56 14.75 -6.39
C LEU A 190 -6.81 16.07 -6.57
#